data_9372cd0aa81ff1dbb40f7cdf9e876d83
#
_entry.id   9372cd0aa81ff1dbb40f7cdf9e876d83
#
_cell.length_a   1.000
_cell.length_b   1.000
_cell.length_c   1.000
_cell.angle_alpha   90.00
_cell.angle_beta   90.00
_cell.angle_gamma   90.00
#
_symmetry.space_group_name_H-M   'P 1'
#
loop_
_entity.id
_entity.type
_entity.pdbx_description
1 polymer ?
#
loop_
_entity_poly.entity_id
_entity_poly.type
_entity_poly.pdbx_seq_one_letter_code
_entity_poly.pdbx_strand_id
1 'polypeptide(L)'
;MNTQQLILGELTCTVLDDLPADARPQLAVVLCHGYGAPGTDLVPIGEAIFRSHPHLRSKVRFLFPVAPFSLEELGMIDGRAWWHLDIMTLSQAIARGDLPEGSNELLQGMNFAREQLQGLIDDVQRKMGLSFQQLVLGGFSQGAVICTELTFHAQELPAALAIFSGTLVNETIWKQRSERKPGLRVLQSHGTQDTVLPFSIAERLYHLLKTSSANIEFVPFTGEHTIPPEAFTRFVSLLNDLCRDPN
;
A
#
# COMPACT_ATOMS: atom_id res chain seq x y z
N MET A 1 11.69 18.79 8.47
CA MET A 1 11.44 17.43 7.95
C MET A 1 12.76 16.73 7.85
N ASN A 2 12.87 15.58 8.49
CA ASN A 2 14.05 14.73 8.47
C ASN A 2 13.78 13.57 7.51
N THR A 3 14.72 13.33 6.62
CA THR A 3 14.68 12.16 5.71
C THR A 3 15.92 11.34 5.97
N GLN A 4 15.75 10.05 6.22
CA GLN A 4 16.84 9.12 6.47
C GLN A 4 16.55 7.78 5.78
N GLN A 5 17.62 7.03 5.49
CA GLN A 5 17.48 5.65 5.02
C GLN A 5 17.81 4.69 6.15
N LEU A 6 16.95 3.68 6.34
CA LEU A 6 17.12 2.60 7.30
C LEU A 6 16.99 1.25 6.59
N ILE A 7 17.56 0.23 7.19
CA ILE A 7 17.24 -1.16 6.85
C ILE A 7 16.25 -1.66 7.89
N LEU A 8 15.07 -2.03 7.43
CA LEU A 8 13.98 -2.58 8.26
C LEU A 8 13.60 -3.96 7.68
N GLY A 9 13.70 -4.99 8.50
CA GLY A 9 13.77 -6.34 7.98
C GLY A 9 14.97 -6.46 7.04
N GLU A 10 14.74 -6.88 5.82
CA GLU A 10 15.75 -6.96 4.75
C GLU A 10 15.57 -5.84 3.69
N LEU A 11 14.64 -4.92 3.90
CA LEU A 11 14.31 -3.86 2.94
C LEU A 11 14.99 -2.54 3.30
N THR A 12 15.58 -1.89 2.30
CA THR A 12 15.94 -0.47 2.41
C THR A 12 14.65 0.34 2.46
N CYS A 13 14.57 1.27 3.40
CA CYS A 13 13.39 2.07 3.62
C CYS A 13 13.77 3.54 3.79
N THR A 14 13.16 4.42 3.01
CA THR A 14 13.21 5.86 3.26
C THR A 14 12.21 6.21 4.33
N VAL A 15 12.67 6.85 5.40
CA VAL A 15 11.86 7.29 6.53
C VAL A 15 11.78 8.80 6.51
N LEU A 16 10.55 9.33 6.58
CA LEU A 16 10.27 10.77 6.61
C LEU A 16 9.45 11.10 7.84
N ASP A 17 9.96 11.98 8.69
CA ASP A 17 9.26 12.55 9.84
C ASP A 17 9.80 13.93 10.23
N ASP A 18 9.23 14.50 11.28
CA ASP A 18 9.70 15.74 11.94
C ASP A 18 9.66 15.56 13.46
N LEU A 19 9.80 14.32 13.92
CA LEU A 19 9.74 13.94 15.32
C LEU A 19 11.09 14.17 16.00
N PRO A 20 11.11 14.53 17.30
CA PRO A 20 12.32 14.43 18.11
C PRO A 20 12.90 13.00 18.07
N ALA A 21 14.22 12.89 18.24
CA ALA A 21 14.95 11.63 18.07
C ALA A 21 14.37 10.45 18.89
N ASP A 22 13.90 10.73 20.11
CA ASP A 22 13.35 9.72 21.02
C ASP A 22 11.81 9.67 21.02
N ALA A 23 11.15 10.46 20.18
CA ALA A 23 9.69 10.50 20.15
C ALA A 23 9.11 9.33 19.36
N ARG A 24 8.07 8.73 19.92
CA ARG A 24 7.27 7.71 19.24
C ARG A 24 6.18 8.39 18.42
N PRO A 25 5.99 8.02 17.14
CA PRO A 25 4.84 8.49 16.39
C PRO A 25 3.54 7.91 16.97
N GLN A 26 2.43 8.63 16.81
CA GLN A 26 1.10 8.05 17.05
C GLN A 26 0.75 7.05 15.97
N LEU A 27 1.23 7.27 14.75
CA LEU A 27 0.91 6.51 13.57
C LEU A 27 2.15 6.35 12.69
N ALA A 28 2.39 5.15 12.19
CA ALA A 28 3.33 4.93 11.10
C ALA A 28 2.57 4.59 9.81
N VAL A 29 2.97 5.23 8.72
CA VAL A 29 2.36 5.07 7.40
C VAL A 29 3.37 4.42 6.47
N VAL A 30 3.12 3.18 6.09
CA VAL A 30 3.95 2.42 5.15
C VAL A 30 3.33 2.54 3.77
N LEU A 31 4.04 3.17 2.83
CA LEU A 31 3.59 3.35 1.44
C LEU A 31 4.52 2.62 0.48
N CYS A 32 4.00 1.56 -0.11
CA CYS A 32 4.70 0.70 -1.06
C CYS A 32 4.50 1.20 -2.50
N HIS A 33 5.60 1.34 -3.24
CA HIS A 33 5.61 1.83 -4.61
C HIS A 33 5.11 0.80 -5.63
N GLY A 34 4.82 1.24 -6.85
CA GLY A 34 4.42 0.41 -7.98
C GLY A 34 5.59 -0.30 -8.67
N TYR A 35 5.27 -1.22 -9.58
CA TYR A 35 6.25 -1.91 -10.43
C TYR A 35 7.05 -0.92 -11.27
N GLY A 36 8.37 -1.08 -11.30
CA GLY A 36 9.28 -0.24 -12.08
C GLY A 36 9.69 1.08 -11.42
N ALA A 37 9.09 1.45 -10.29
CA ALA A 37 9.45 2.66 -9.57
C ALA A 37 10.72 2.45 -8.69
N PRO A 38 11.47 3.52 -8.39
CA PRO A 38 12.74 3.42 -7.65
C PRO A 38 12.56 3.26 -6.12
N GLY A 39 11.33 3.27 -5.61
CA GLY A 39 11.04 3.20 -4.17
C GLY A 39 11.04 4.54 -3.45
N THR A 40 11.38 5.63 -4.13
CA THR A 40 11.34 7.00 -3.60
C THR A 40 10.26 7.87 -4.23
N ASP A 41 9.53 7.34 -5.21
CA ASP A 41 8.50 8.02 -6.00
C ASP A 41 7.28 8.47 -5.18
N LEU A 42 6.99 7.80 -4.06
CA LEU A 42 5.91 8.19 -3.16
C LEU A 42 6.35 9.13 -2.01
N VAL A 43 7.65 9.37 -1.82
CA VAL A 43 8.16 10.31 -0.80
C VAL A 43 7.55 11.70 -0.94
N PRO A 44 7.37 12.28 -2.15
CA PRO A 44 6.72 13.56 -2.33
C PRO A 44 5.29 13.65 -1.76
N ILE A 45 4.58 12.52 -1.65
CA ILE A 45 3.25 12.47 -1.02
C ILE A 45 3.36 12.80 0.47
N GLY A 46 4.27 12.15 1.20
CA GLY A 46 4.51 12.43 2.61
C GLY A 46 4.97 13.87 2.85
N GLU A 47 5.87 14.36 2.00
CA GLU A 47 6.31 15.76 2.06
C GLU A 47 5.17 16.76 1.82
N ALA A 48 4.31 16.51 0.83
CA ALA A 48 3.16 17.35 0.53
C ALA A 48 2.17 17.36 1.70
N ILE A 49 1.93 16.20 2.34
CA ILE A 49 1.10 16.10 3.53
C ILE A 49 1.67 16.96 4.66
N PHE A 50 2.95 16.83 4.95
CA PHE A 50 3.61 17.61 6.00
C PHE A 50 3.69 19.12 5.71
N ARG A 51 3.75 19.51 4.44
CA ARG A 51 3.68 20.94 4.04
C ARG A 51 2.30 21.51 4.25
N SER A 52 1.26 20.78 3.84
CA SER A 52 -0.13 21.26 3.89
C SER A 52 -0.79 21.06 5.27
N HIS A 53 -0.32 20.09 6.06
CA HIS A 53 -0.88 19.72 7.38
C HIS A 53 0.23 19.61 8.44
N PRO A 54 0.80 20.75 8.88
CA PRO A 54 1.96 20.76 9.79
C PRO A 54 1.74 20.05 11.12
N HIS A 55 0.49 19.98 11.61
CA HIS A 55 0.15 19.29 12.85
C HIS A 55 0.36 17.77 12.81
N LEU A 56 0.40 17.16 11.60
CA LEU A 56 0.73 15.74 11.45
C LEU A 56 2.21 15.43 11.61
N ARG A 57 3.10 16.44 11.52
CA ARG A 57 4.56 16.26 11.60
C ARG A 57 5.01 15.66 12.94
N SER A 58 4.35 16.04 14.03
CA SER A 58 4.67 15.54 15.36
C SER A 58 3.94 14.23 15.72
N LYS A 59 3.12 13.70 14.84
CA LYS A 59 2.26 12.54 15.09
C LYS A 59 2.54 11.36 14.16
N VAL A 60 2.98 11.62 12.93
CA VAL A 60 3.08 10.64 11.84
C VAL A 60 4.54 10.44 11.43
N ARG A 61 4.89 9.18 11.18
CA ARG A 61 6.13 8.78 10.49
C ARG A 61 5.79 8.05 9.21
N PHE A 62 6.30 8.53 8.09
CA PHE A 62 6.16 7.84 6.81
C PHE A 62 7.34 6.91 6.57
N LEU A 63 7.05 5.74 6.00
CA LEU A 63 7.99 4.71 5.64
C LEU A 63 7.75 4.33 4.16
N PHE A 64 8.79 4.44 3.35
CA PHE A 64 8.75 4.15 1.93
C PHE A 64 9.76 3.03 1.64
N PRO A 65 9.34 1.75 1.76
CA PRO A 65 10.23 0.62 1.50
C PRO A 65 10.51 0.47 0.01
N VAL A 66 11.74 0.11 -0.30
CA VAL A 66 12.19 -0.27 -1.64
C VAL A 66 11.93 -1.75 -1.85
N ALA A 67 11.23 -2.09 -2.91
CA ALA A 67 10.91 -3.48 -3.24
C ALA A 67 12.17 -4.32 -3.53
N PRO A 68 12.16 -5.64 -3.23
CA PRO A 68 13.38 -6.45 -3.18
C PRO A 68 14.01 -6.72 -4.54
N PHE A 69 13.23 -6.79 -5.64
CA PHE A 69 13.77 -7.18 -6.94
C PHE A 69 14.18 -5.97 -7.78
N SER A 70 15.42 -6.01 -8.31
CA SER A 70 15.88 -5.07 -9.34
C SER A 70 15.30 -5.42 -10.69
N LEU A 71 14.96 -4.42 -11.48
CA LEU A 71 14.52 -4.56 -12.87
C LEU A 71 15.55 -4.04 -13.87
N GLU A 72 16.79 -3.82 -13.44
CA GLU A 72 17.87 -3.31 -14.32
C GLU A 72 18.15 -4.26 -15.49
N GLU A 73 18.10 -5.57 -15.25
CA GLU A 73 18.26 -6.59 -16.30
C GLU A 73 17.15 -6.52 -17.37
N LEU A 74 16.00 -5.93 -17.04
CA LEU A 74 14.89 -5.64 -17.96
C LEU A 74 15.00 -4.24 -18.58
N GLY A 75 16.13 -3.52 -18.37
CA GLY A 75 16.36 -2.21 -18.92
C GLY A 75 15.70 -1.06 -18.14
N MET A 76 15.12 -1.32 -16.99
CA MET A 76 14.54 -0.31 -16.10
C MET A 76 15.57 0.15 -15.08
N ILE A 77 16.34 1.20 -15.41
CA ILE A 77 17.36 1.76 -14.52
C ILE A 77 16.70 2.20 -13.21
N ASP A 78 17.27 1.78 -12.08
CA ASP A 78 16.74 1.99 -10.72
C ASP A 78 15.35 1.40 -10.47
N GLY A 79 14.74 0.75 -11.45
CA GLY A 79 13.42 0.14 -11.34
C GLY A 79 13.41 -1.04 -10.37
N ARG A 80 12.37 -1.09 -9.52
CA ARG A 80 12.19 -2.14 -8.50
C ARG A 80 10.83 -2.80 -8.62
N ALA A 81 10.70 -4.01 -8.13
CA ALA A 81 9.45 -4.76 -8.09
C ALA A 81 9.29 -5.57 -6.81
N TRP A 82 8.06 -5.72 -6.35
CA TRP A 82 7.72 -6.60 -5.22
C TRP A 82 7.82 -8.07 -5.65
N TRP A 83 7.41 -8.37 -6.88
CA TRP A 83 7.64 -9.65 -7.56
C TRP A 83 7.72 -9.40 -9.08
N HIS A 84 8.34 -10.32 -9.79
CA HIS A 84 8.39 -10.23 -11.25
C HIS A 84 6.99 -10.43 -11.85
N LEU A 85 6.61 -9.55 -12.75
CA LEU A 85 5.37 -9.62 -13.53
C LEU A 85 5.73 -9.81 -15.00
N ASP A 86 5.14 -10.81 -15.62
CA ASP A 86 5.00 -10.79 -17.07
C ASP A 86 3.81 -9.88 -17.43
N ILE A 87 4.14 -8.60 -17.70
CA ILE A 87 3.14 -7.57 -18.00
C ILE A 87 2.34 -7.95 -19.27
N MET A 88 2.96 -8.63 -20.23
CA MET A 88 2.28 -9.07 -21.45
C MET A 88 1.25 -10.16 -21.14
N THR A 89 1.62 -11.15 -20.36
CA THR A 89 0.70 -12.22 -19.93
C THR A 89 -0.41 -11.66 -19.05
N LEU A 90 -0.10 -10.75 -18.14
CA LEU A 90 -1.09 -10.08 -17.29
C LEU A 90 -2.09 -9.27 -18.14
N SER A 91 -1.61 -8.45 -19.07
CA SER A 91 -2.47 -7.64 -19.95
C SER A 91 -3.36 -8.52 -20.84
N GLN A 92 -2.85 -9.64 -21.32
CA GLN A 92 -3.65 -10.59 -22.13
C GLN A 92 -4.71 -11.33 -21.30
N ALA A 93 -4.39 -11.72 -20.06
CA ALA A 93 -5.36 -12.34 -19.15
C ALA A 93 -6.49 -11.35 -18.82
N ILE A 94 -6.13 -10.12 -18.51
CA ILE A 94 -7.08 -9.03 -18.22
C ILE A 94 -7.98 -8.76 -19.46
N ALA A 95 -7.40 -8.70 -20.66
CA ALA A 95 -8.17 -8.47 -21.89
C ALA A 95 -9.19 -9.58 -22.20
N ARG A 96 -8.96 -10.80 -21.69
CA ARG A 96 -9.90 -11.94 -21.80
C ARG A 96 -10.95 -11.95 -20.68
N GLY A 97 -10.86 -11.03 -19.70
CA GLY A 97 -11.69 -11.06 -18.51
C GLY A 97 -11.28 -12.13 -17.48
N ASP A 98 -10.15 -12.79 -17.74
CA ASP A 98 -9.56 -13.74 -16.83
C ASP A 98 -8.85 -12.93 -15.72
N LEU A 99 -9.30 -13.09 -14.48
CA LEU A 99 -8.42 -12.72 -13.39
C LEU A 99 -7.23 -13.68 -13.41
N PRO A 100 -6.02 -13.22 -13.24
CA PRO A 100 -4.93 -14.10 -12.93
C PRO A 100 -5.22 -14.77 -11.57
N GLU A 101 -5.99 -15.84 -11.58
CA GLU A 101 -5.94 -16.82 -10.51
C GLU A 101 -4.52 -17.33 -10.54
N GLY A 102 -3.74 -16.87 -9.56
CA GLY A 102 -2.31 -16.83 -9.60
C GLY A 102 -1.66 -18.09 -10.18
N SER A 103 -0.90 -17.91 -11.24
CA SER A 103 0.09 -18.93 -11.60
C SER A 103 0.93 -19.22 -10.34
N ASN A 104 1.42 -20.44 -10.20
CA ASN A 104 2.27 -20.79 -9.04
C ASN A 104 3.43 -19.81 -8.86
N GLU A 105 3.95 -19.24 -9.94
CA GLU A 105 5.02 -18.24 -9.93
C GLU A 105 4.57 -16.90 -9.35
N LEU A 106 3.39 -16.40 -9.72
CA LEU A 106 2.82 -15.18 -9.14
C LEU A 106 2.60 -15.34 -7.65
N LEU A 107 2.01 -16.47 -7.22
CA LEU A 107 1.75 -16.75 -5.81
C LEU A 107 3.04 -16.89 -5.00
N GLN A 108 4.09 -17.52 -5.54
CA GLN A 108 5.39 -17.62 -4.89
C GLN A 108 6.06 -16.25 -4.75
N GLY A 109 6.04 -15.43 -5.80
CA GLY A 109 6.58 -14.07 -5.76
C GLY A 109 5.85 -13.18 -4.76
N MET A 110 4.52 -13.25 -4.71
CA MET A 110 3.72 -12.52 -3.74
C MET A 110 3.98 -12.98 -2.29
N ASN A 111 4.13 -14.28 -2.06
CA ASN A 111 4.45 -14.82 -0.73
C ASN A 111 5.80 -14.33 -0.25
N PHE A 112 6.83 -14.38 -1.10
CA PHE A 112 8.15 -13.84 -0.78
C PHE A 112 8.08 -12.34 -0.45
N ALA A 113 7.44 -11.55 -1.29
CA ALA A 113 7.30 -10.10 -1.07
C ALA A 113 6.55 -9.80 0.24
N ARG A 114 5.51 -10.57 0.55
CA ARG A 114 4.76 -10.45 1.79
C ARG A 114 5.63 -10.74 3.02
N GLU A 115 6.48 -11.77 2.95
CA GLU A 115 7.42 -12.11 4.03
C GLU A 115 8.45 -11.01 4.23
N GLN A 116 8.98 -10.43 3.15
CA GLN A 116 9.89 -9.28 3.20
C GLN A 116 9.22 -8.06 3.86
N LEU A 117 8.00 -7.73 3.42
CA LEU A 117 7.24 -6.62 3.99
C LEU A 117 6.84 -6.90 5.45
N GLN A 118 6.49 -8.13 5.80
CA GLN A 118 6.22 -8.53 7.19
C GLN A 118 7.47 -8.32 8.07
N GLY A 119 8.65 -8.70 7.61
CA GLY A 119 9.91 -8.46 8.35
C GLY A 119 10.16 -6.96 8.60
N LEU A 120 9.83 -6.09 7.63
CA LEU A 120 9.86 -4.64 7.84
C LEU A 120 8.85 -4.22 8.93
N ILE A 121 7.62 -4.71 8.87
CA ILE A 121 6.57 -4.38 9.86
C ILE A 121 6.98 -4.82 11.26
N ASP A 122 7.55 -6.03 11.41
CA ASP A 122 8.02 -6.54 12.70
C ASP A 122 9.13 -5.64 13.28
N ASP A 123 10.02 -5.15 12.42
CA ASP A 123 11.07 -4.19 12.81
C ASP A 123 10.48 -2.82 13.20
N VAL A 124 9.48 -2.32 12.48
CA VAL A 124 8.76 -1.08 12.82
C VAL A 124 8.11 -1.21 14.19
N GLN A 125 7.39 -2.30 14.44
CA GLN A 125 6.76 -2.54 15.74
C GLN A 125 7.80 -2.60 16.87
N ARG A 126 8.85 -3.35 16.67
CA ARG A 126 9.90 -3.57 17.68
C ARG A 126 10.74 -2.31 17.94
N LYS A 127 11.23 -1.66 16.86
CA LYS A 127 12.16 -0.50 16.97
C LYS A 127 11.46 0.80 17.31
N MET A 128 10.20 0.97 16.89
CA MET A 128 9.43 2.20 17.11
C MET A 128 8.41 2.06 18.24
N GLY A 129 8.22 0.86 18.79
CA GLY A 129 7.30 0.58 19.88
C GLY A 129 5.83 0.74 19.48
N LEU A 130 5.48 0.48 18.22
CA LEU A 130 4.13 0.59 17.69
C LEU A 130 3.44 -0.77 17.68
N SER A 131 2.12 -0.78 17.90
CA SER A 131 1.28 -1.93 17.60
C SER A 131 0.91 -1.95 16.11
N PHE A 132 0.46 -3.11 15.61
CA PHE A 132 -0.03 -3.23 14.23
C PHE A 132 -1.23 -2.30 13.97
N GLN A 133 -2.04 -2.06 14.99
CA GLN A 133 -3.20 -1.16 14.97
C GLN A 133 -2.83 0.33 14.85
N GLN A 134 -1.55 0.67 14.98
CA GLN A 134 -1.02 2.02 14.76
C GLN A 134 -0.33 2.17 13.40
N LEU A 135 -0.51 1.17 12.50
CA LEU A 135 0.04 1.21 11.15
C LEU A 135 -1.04 1.51 10.12
N VAL A 136 -0.78 2.43 9.23
CA VAL A 136 -1.48 2.54 7.95
C VAL A 136 -0.64 1.83 6.90
N LEU A 137 -1.20 0.81 6.30
CA LEU A 137 -0.59 0.12 5.18
C LEU A 137 -1.20 0.64 3.89
N GLY A 138 -0.39 0.92 2.89
CA GLY A 138 -0.90 1.38 1.62
C GLY A 138 0.15 1.39 0.52
N GLY A 139 -0.27 1.70 -0.66
CA GLY A 139 0.63 1.77 -1.79
C GLY A 139 -0.08 2.08 -3.10
N PHE A 140 0.73 2.14 -4.14
CA PHE A 140 0.28 2.38 -5.50
C PHE A 140 0.50 1.11 -6.35
N SER A 141 -0.49 0.75 -7.17
CA SER A 141 -0.36 -0.34 -8.14
C SER A 141 0.07 -1.67 -7.45
N GLN A 142 1.19 -2.26 -7.85
CA GLN A 142 1.75 -3.47 -7.22
C GLN A 142 1.97 -3.30 -5.70
N GLY A 143 2.38 -2.10 -5.26
CA GLY A 143 2.51 -1.76 -3.84
C GLY A 143 1.19 -1.80 -3.07
N ALA A 144 0.08 -1.40 -3.71
CA ALA A 144 -1.25 -1.53 -3.11
C ALA A 144 -1.67 -3.01 -2.97
N VAL A 145 -1.32 -3.83 -3.96
CA VAL A 145 -1.61 -5.27 -3.94
C VAL A 145 -0.88 -5.95 -2.79
N ILE A 146 0.43 -5.69 -2.60
CA ILE A 146 1.20 -6.34 -1.53
C ILE A 146 0.74 -5.88 -0.13
N CYS A 147 0.35 -4.62 0.05
CA CYS A 147 -0.22 -4.14 1.30
C CYS A 147 -1.58 -4.79 1.60
N THR A 148 -2.41 -5.01 0.58
CA THR A 148 -3.68 -5.73 0.71
C THR A 148 -3.43 -7.19 1.09
N GLU A 149 -2.51 -7.86 0.40
CA GLU A 149 -2.09 -9.24 0.69
C GLU A 149 -1.60 -9.38 2.13
N LEU A 150 -0.71 -8.50 2.59
CA LEU A 150 -0.22 -8.50 3.96
C LEU A 150 -1.37 -8.29 4.96
N THR A 151 -2.24 -7.32 4.73
CA THR A 151 -3.38 -7.00 5.60
C THR A 151 -4.31 -8.21 5.76
N PHE A 152 -4.58 -8.93 4.68
CA PHE A 152 -5.44 -10.11 4.75
C PHE A 152 -4.79 -11.30 5.45
N HIS A 153 -3.44 -11.38 5.46
CA HIS A 153 -2.70 -12.43 6.14
C HIS A 153 -2.41 -12.10 7.62
N ALA A 154 -2.36 -10.83 8.00
CA ALA A 154 -2.10 -10.42 9.37
C ALA A 154 -3.16 -10.97 10.35
N GLN A 155 -2.80 -11.14 11.62
CA GLN A 155 -3.75 -11.56 12.66
C GLN A 155 -4.64 -10.41 13.09
N GLU A 156 -4.08 -9.21 13.19
CA GLU A 156 -4.75 -8.00 13.63
C GLU A 156 -5.13 -7.11 12.45
N LEU A 157 -5.96 -6.10 12.71
CA LEU A 157 -6.27 -5.05 11.74
C LEU A 157 -5.23 -3.92 11.85
N PRO A 158 -4.72 -3.38 10.73
CA PRO A 158 -4.01 -2.11 10.75
C PRO A 158 -4.98 -0.96 11.08
N ALA A 159 -4.45 0.23 11.40
CA ALA A 159 -5.26 1.43 11.55
C ALA A 159 -6.11 1.72 10.31
N ALA A 160 -5.52 1.51 9.13
CA ALA A 160 -6.21 1.56 7.84
C ALA A 160 -5.39 0.90 6.73
N LEU A 161 -6.06 0.60 5.60
CA LEU A 161 -5.47 0.17 4.35
C LEU A 161 -5.79 1.21 3.25
N ALA A 162 -4.76 1.71 2.56
CA ALA A 162 -4.89 2.65 1.45
C ALA A 162 -4.49 1.98 0.12
N ILE A 163 -5.45 1.85 -0.79
CA ILE A 163 -5.32 1.16 -2.08
C ILE A 163 -5.40 2.19 -3.21
N PHE A 164 -4.26 2.64 -3.73
CA PHE A 164 -4.21 3.56 -4.85
C PHE A 164 -3.95 2.81 -6.15
N SER A 165 -4.92 2.79 -7.05
CA SER A 165 -4.89 2.06 -8.33
C SER A 165 -4.42 0.60 -8.18
N GLY A 166 -4.82 -0.04 -7.08
CA GLY A 166 -4.59 -1.48 -6.84
C GLY A 166 -5.66 -2.33 -7.51
N THR A 167 -5.43 -3.63 -7.58
CA THR A 167 -6.33 -4.57 -8.27
C THR A 167 -6.60 -5.81 -7.43
N LEU A 168 -7.63 -6.54 -7.79
CA LEU A 168 -7.95 -7.84 -7.20
C LEU A 168 -7.03 -8.91 -7.84
N VAL A 169 -6.29 -9.61 -7.00
CA VAL A 169 -5.55 -10.82 -7.34
C VAL A 169 -5.98 -11.92 -6.38
N ASN A 170 -6.04 -13.16 -6.84
CA ASN A 170 -6.37 -14.29 -5.97
C ASN A 170 -7.71 -14.13 -5.20
N GLU A 171 -8.79 -13.88 -5.94
CA GLU A 171 -10.10 -13.56 -5.41
C GLU A 171 -10.60 -14.57 -4.36
N THR A 172 -10.41 -15.87 -4.63
CA THR A 172 -10.87 -16.93 -3.73
C THR A 172 -10.21 -16.81 -2.35
N ILE A 173 -8.90 -16.64 -2.28
CA ILE A 173 -8.18 -16.51 -0.99
C ILE A 173 -8.51 -15.19 -0.33
N TRP A 174 -8.54 -14.09 -1.09
CA TRP A 174 -8.84 -12.77 -0.54
C TRP A 174 -10.26 -12.68 0.01
N LYS A 175 -11.23 -13.33 -0.62
CA LYS A 175 -12.59 -13.42 -0.11
C LYS A 175 -12.62 -14.12 1.25
N GLN A 176 -12.04 -15.32 1.36
CA GLN A 176 -12.01 -16.08 2.63
C GLN A 176 -11.31 -15.32 3.76
N ARG A 177 -10.24 -14.57 3.44
CA ARG A 177 -9.46 -13.85 4.42
C ARG A 177 -10.11 -12.53 4.82
N SER A 178 -10.71 -11.82 3.87
CA SER A 178 -11.41 -10.55 4.14
C SER A 178 -12.61 -10.74 5.06
N GLU A 179 -13.30 -11.87 5.00
CA GLU A 179 -14.40 -12.22 5.91
C GLU A 179 -13.97 -12.25 7.39
N ARG A 180 -12.67 -12.41 7.65
CA ARG A 180 -12.07 -12.37 9.00
C ARG A 180 -11.58 -10.98 9.39
N LYS A 181 -11.89 -9.95 8.61
CA LYS A 181 -11.44 -8.58 8.79
C LYS A 181 -12.60 -7.58 8.92
N PRO A 182 -13.67 -7.89 9.68
CA PRO A 182 -14.79 -6.95 9.84
C PRO A 182 -14.28 -5.65 10.45
N GLY A 183 -14.79 -4.53 9.95
CA GLY A 183 -14.42 -3.21 10.43
C GLY A 183 -13.07 -2.68 9.90
N LEU A 184 -12.36 -3.42 9.04
CA LEU A 184 -11.16 -2.91 8.38
C LEU A 184 -11.48 -1.57 7.71
N ARG A 185 -10.74 -0.52 8.08
CA ARG A 185 -10.88 0.80 7.46
C ARG A 185 -10.10 0.84 6.16
N VAL A 186 -10.76 1.14 5.05
CA VAL A 186 -10.14 1.13 3.71
C VAL A 186 -10.43 2.43 2.97
N LEU A 187 -9.38 3.02 2.38
CA LEU A 187 -9.49 4.01 1.33
C LEU A 187 -9.03 3.37 0.02
N GLN A 188 -9.91 3.30 -0.97
CA GLN A 188 -9.57 2.79 -2.29
C GLN A 188 -9.83 3.87 -3.34
N SER A 189 -8.87 4.11 -4.25
CA SER A 189 -9.08 4.97 -5.42
C SER A 189 -8.66 4.26 -6.70
N HIS A 190 -9.35 4.55 -7.81
CA HIS A 190 -9.02 3.96 -9.10
C HIS A 190 -9.53 4.82 -10.28
N GLY A 191 -8.72 4.92 -11.33
CA GLY A 191 -9.07 5.63 -12.55
C GLY A 191 -10.04 4.83 -13.43
N THR A 192 -11.13 5.46 -13.87
CA THR A 192 -12.12 4.80 -14.75
C THR A 192 -11.60 4.54 -16.15
N GLN A 193 -10.47 5.17 -16.51
CA GLN A 193 -9.77 5.03 -17.81
C GLN A 193 -8.41 4.34 -17.65
N ASP A 194 -8.20 3.62 -16.53
CA ASP A 194 -6.97 2.89 -16.27
C ASP A 194 -6.80 1.75 -17.28
N THR A 195 -5.77 1.89 -18.13
CA THR A 195 -5.42 0.91 -19.17
C THR A 195 -4.40 -0.13 -18.69
N VAL A 196 -3.80 0.08 -17.51
CA VAL A 196 -2.83 -0.86 -16.91
C VAL A 196 -3.56 -1.90 -16.07
N LEU A 197 -4.42 -1.45 -15.17
CA LEU A 197 -5.25 -2.29 -14.30
C LEU A 197 -6.73 -1.86 -14.46
N PRO A 198 -7.55 -2.65 -15.16
CA PRO A 198 -8.92 -2.24 -15.49
C PRO A 198 -9.77 -1.90 -14.29
N PHE A 199 -10.53 -0.81 -14.42
CA PHE A 199 -11.45 -0.32 -13.39
C PHE A 199 -12.43 -1.39 -12.91
N SER A 200 -12.94 -2.23 -13.80
CA SER A 200 -13.88 -3.31 -13.45
C SER A 200 -13.33 -4.29 -12.43
N ILE A 201 -12.01 -4.52 -12.41
CA ILE A 201 -11.35 -5.40 -11.44
C ILE A 201 -11.18 -4.70 -10.09
N ALA A 202 -10.87 -3.40 -10.10
CA ALA A 202 -10.84 -2.59 -8.88
C ALA A 202 -12.24 -2.48 -8.24
N GLU A 203 -13.29 -2.39 -9.06
CA GLU A 203 -14.69 -2.41 -8.60
C GLU A 203 -15.06 -3.77 -7.97
N ARG A 204 -14.57 -4.88 -8.51
CA ARG A 204 -14.73 -6.21 -7.88
C ARG A 204 -14.04 -6.26 -6.50
N LEU A 205 -12.85 -5.70 -6.36
CA LEU A 205 -12.16 -5.59 -5.06
C LEU A 205 -12.98 -4.77 -4.07
N TYR A 206 -13.53 -3.64 -4.51
CA TYR A 206 -14.42 -2.82 -3.68
C TYR A 206 -15.63 -3.64 -3.18
N HIS A 207 -16.31 -4.36 -4.06
CA HIS A 207 -17.45 -5.19 -3.68
C HIS A 207 -17.08 -6.32 -2.73
N LEU A 208 -15.92 -6.96 -2.93
CA LEU A 208 -15.39 -7.96 -2.04
C LEU A 208 -15.18 -7.39 -0.62
N LEU A 209 -14.52 -6.24 -0.52
CA LEU A 209 -14.27 -5.55 0.76
C LEU A 209 -15.56 -5.13 1.43
N LYS A 210 -16.52 -4.58 0.68
CA LYS A 210 -17.81 -4.15 1.19
C LYS A 210 -18.64 -5.32 1.74
N THR A 211 -18.64 -6.45 1.06
CA THR A 211 -19.35 -7.66 1.51
C THR A 211 -18.71 -8.28 2.74
N SER A 212 -17.41 -8.05 2.96
CA SER A 212 -16.68 -8.50 4.15
C SER A 212 -16.84 -7.57 5.37
N SER A 213 -17.79 -6.64 5.33
CA SER A 213 -18.04 -5.65 6.40
C SER A 213 -16.85 -4.70 6.67
N ALA A 214 -16.02 -4.44 5.68
CA ALA A 214 -15.03 -3.39 5.76
C ALA A 214 -15.69 -2.00 5.74
N ASN A 215 -15.11 -1.06 6.48
CA ASN A 215 -15.49 0.36 6.40
C ASN A 215 -14.70 0.99 5.25
N ILE A 216 -15.24 0.92 4.03
CA ILE A 216 -14.56 1.31 2.81
C ILE A 216 -15.12 2.61 2.23
N GLU A 217 -14.20 3.54 1.96
CA GLU A 217 -14.40 4.70 1.09
C GLU A 217 -13.79 4.40 -0.28
N PHE A 218 -14.60 4.39 -1.33
CA PHE A 218 -14.14 4.20 -2.70
C PHE A 218 -14.22 5.51 -3.48
N VAL A 219 -13.12 5.92 -4.08
CA VAL A 219 -12.94 7.15 -4.84
C VAL A 219 -12.63 6.82 -6.30
N PRO A 220 -13.63 6.49 -7.12
CA PRO A 220 -13.44 6.39 -8.55
C PRO A 220 -13.24 7.79 -9.15
N PHE A 221 -12.33 7.92 -10.11
CA PHE A 221 -12.07 9.20 -10.76
C PHE A 221 -11.90 9.05 -12.28
N THR A 222 -12.21 10.11 -13.00
CA THR A 222 -11.95 10.16 -14.45
C THR A 222 -10.46 10.39 -14.69
N GLY A 223 -9.75 9.34 -15.09
CA GLY A 223 -8.30 9.37 -15.31
C GLY A 223 -7.72 7.98 -15.48
N GLU A 224 -6.43 7.96 -15.72
CA GLU A 224 -5.63 6.76 -15.98
C GLU A 224 -5.02 6.19 -14.69
N HIS A 225 -3.94 5.40 -14.84
CA HIS A 225 -3.21 4.74 -13.75
C HIS A 225 -2.39 5.73 -12.91
N THR A 226 -3.01 6.38 -11.90
CA THR A 226 -2.37 7.43 -11.08
C THR A 226 -3.03 7.59 -9.72
N ILE A 227 -2.44 8.45 -8.88
CA ILE A 227 -3.04 8.93 -7.61
C ILE A 227 -3.55 10.36 -7.85
N PRO A 228 -4.87 10.59 -7.96
CA PRO A 228 -5.41 11.92 -8.23
C PRO A 228 -5.40 12.81 -6.97
N PRO A 229 -5.50 14.15 -7.12
CA PRO A 229 -5.60 15.08 -6.00
C PRO A 229 -6.76 14.75 -5.03
N GLU A 230 -7.85 14.21 -5.54
CA GLU A 230 -8.99 13.82 -4.71
C GLU A 230 -8.63 12.66 -3.78
N ALA A 231 -7.97 11.59 -4.28
CA ALA A 231 -7.50 10.49 -3.45
C ALA A 231 -6.48 10.96 -2.40
N PHE A 232 -5.58 11.89 -2.78
CA PHE A 232 -4.66 12.55 -1.84
C PHE A 232 -5.43 13.27 -0.72
N THR A 233 -6.45 14.05 -1.06
CA THR A 233 -7.27 14.77 -0.07
C THR A 233 -7.98 13.81 0.88
N ARG A 234 -8.55 12.72 0.37
CA ARG A 234 -9.18 11.68 1.20
C ARG A 234 -8.18 10.96 2.09
N PHE A 235 -6.98 10.70 1.59
CA PHE A 235 -5.91 10.10 2.38
C PHE A 235 -5.48 11.01 3.55
N VAL A 236 -5.33 12.30 3.30
CA VAL A 236 -5.07 13.28 4.36
C VAL A 236 -6.19 13.32 5.40
N SER A 237 -7.46 13.28 4.96
CA SER A 237 -8.60 13.22 5.88
C SER A 237 -8.55 11.97 6.76
N LEU A 238 -8.26 10.82 6.15
CA LEU A 238 -8.07 9.56 6.87
C LEU A 238 -6.99 9.66 7.95
N LEU A 239 -5.81 10.23 7.63
CA LEU A 239 -4.72 10.40 8.60
C LEU A 239 -5.11 11.37 9.73
N ASN A 240 -5.81 12.45 9.41
CA ASN A 240 -6.32 13.38 10.42
C ASN A 240 -7.30 12.69 11.38
N ASP A 241 -8.20 11.86 10.87
CA ASP A 241 -9.15 11.13 11.70
C ASP A 241 -8.47 10.12 12.63
N LEU A 242 -7.42 9.45 12.13
CA LEU A 242 -6.63 8.49 12.92
C LEU A 242 -5.73 9.16 13.98
N CYS A 243 -5.34 10.41 13.76
CA CYS A 243 -4.48 11.18 14.67
C CYS A 243 -5.26 12.13 15.58
N ARG A 244 -6.60 12.07 15.58
CA ARG A 244 -7.40 12.83 16.55
C ARG A 244 -7.20 12.27 17.95
N ASP A 245 -6.90 13.15 18.90
CA ASP A 245 -6.88 12.77 20.30
C ASP A 245 -8.31 12.36 20.72
N PRO A 246 -8.49 11.28 21.45
CA PRO A 246 -9.79 10.94 21.99
C PRO A 246 -10.25 12.10 22.91
N ASN A 247 -11.43 12.68 22.62
CA ASN A 247 -12.06 13.66 23.50
C ASN A 247 -12.40 13.06 24.86
#